data_e56973ec215dc9ab47486642ae97a72d
#
_entry.id   e56973ec215dc9ab47486642ae97a72d
#
_cell.length_a   1.000
_cell.length_b   1.000
_cell.length_c   1.000
_cell.angle_alpha   90.00
_cell.angle_beta   90.00
_cell.angle_gamma   90.00
#
_symmetry.space_group_name_H-M   'P 1'
#
loop_
_entity.id
_entity.type
_entity.pdbx_description
1 polymer ?
#
loop_
_entity_poly.entity_id
_entity_poly.type
_entity_poly.pdbx_seq_one_letter_code
_entity_poly.pdbx_strand_id
1 'polypeptide(L)'
;MSPEEEKLSKREFIRKSLLGVGGMCCCPFLLRGNSGRIVHTRDRKPWKWSREAMHYISTPRGIKCRTCPNECDIKKGEAGDCRTKEVVDGKLYTIAYGNPCSVNIDPMEKKPLHHFHPGTRILSIATAGCNLACLNCQNWEISQRSPRETRNFDLMPARVVELAIKENCPSIAYTYSDPVAFYEYTLDTSTLARQAGLSNVIVSAGFINPQPLKDWCRVIDAANIDLKSFSDDTYAMLNAGKLQPVLDTLLTLKEEGVWLEITNLVVPSWTDDMKMIREMCRWLVKNGFADTPLHFSRFQPMYKLNRLAPTPVSILDQARKIALDEGMHFVYVGNVPGHPAQDTLCPNCGKTLVVRKGYQVSMPLLKNGKCASCGQPIPGVWD
;
A
#
# COMPACT_ATOMS: atom_id res chain seq x y z
N MET A 1 43.24 10.39 5.46
CA MET A 1 42.16 11.14 6.13
C MET A 1 40.91 10.89 5.30
N SER A 2 40.06 9.99 5.74
CA SER A 2 38.77 9.68 5.12
C SER A 2 37.73 10.72 5.59
N PRO A 3 36.80 11.20 4.73
CA PRO A 3 35.73 12.06 5.18
C PRO A 3 34.76 11.22 6.00
N GLU A 4 34.55 11.61 7.26
CA GLU A 4 33.44 11.12 8.07
C GLU A 4 32.13 11.48 7.41
N GLU A 5 31.32 10.49 7.06
CA GLU A 5 29.92 10.67 6.62
C GLU A 5 29.10 11.20 7.81
N GLU A 6 28.83 12.49 7.82
CA GLU A 6 27.98 13.17 8.80
C GLU A 6 26.54 12.63 8.68
N LYS A 7 26.16 11.77 9.60
CA LYS A 7 24.77 11.26 9.72
C LYS A 7 23.85 12.41 10.13
N LEU A 8 23.14 12.97 9.15
CA LEU A 8 22.10 13.96 9.41
C LEU A 8 20.99 13.39 10.30
N SER A 9 20.76 14.02 11.44
CA SER A 9 19.64 13.66 12.32
C SER A 9 18.29 14.06 11.71
N LYS A 10 17.21 13.37 12.14
CA LYS A 10 15.81 13.65 11.75
C LYS A 10 15.45 15.15 11.86
N ARG A 11 15.93 15.82 12.91
CA ARG A 11 15.72 17.27 13.15
C ARG A 11 16.50 18.14 12.17
N GLU A 12 17.72 17.78 11.85
CA GLU A 12 18.56 18.53 10.92
C GLU A 12 18.08 18.43 9.48
N PHE A 13 17.59 17.24 9.06
CA PHE A 13 16.98 17.05 7.76
C PHE A 13 15.74 17.95 7.59
N ILE A 14 14.84 17.99 8.57
CA ILE A 14 13.64 18.84 8.54
C ILE A 14 14.03 20.32 8.52
N ARG A 15 15.02 20.73 9.33
CA ARG A 15 15.49 22.11 9.40
C ARG A 15 16.15 22.57 8.11
N LYS A 16 16.97 21.72 7.47
CA LYS A 16 17.63 22.04 6.18
C LYS A 16 16.63 22.05 5.00
N SER A 17 15.59 21.24 5.04
CA SER A 17 14.51 21.25 4.03
C SER A 17 13.62 22.50 4.12
N LEU A 18 13.42 23.06 5.32
CA LEU A 18 12.68 24.30 5.53
C LEU A 18 13.49 25.56 5.20
N LEU A 19 14.82 25.52 5.29
CA LEU A 19 15.71 26.65 4.99
C LEU A 19 16.04 26.77 3.49
N GLY A 20 15.71 25.81 2.67
CA GLY A 20 15.93 25.83 1.23
C GLY A 20 14.93 26.67 0.40
N VAL A 21 13.94 27.32 1.01
CA VAL A 21 12.88 28.11 0.34
C VAL A 21 12.98 29.61 0.67
N GLY A 22 14.10 30.07 1.19
CA GLY A 22 14.32 31.46 1.57
C GLY A 22 15.45 32.14 0.82
N GLY A 23 15.32 32.35 -0.49
CA GLY A 23 16.17 33.19 -1.32
C GLY A 23 15.45 34.49 -1.67
N MET A 24 15.74 35.53 -0.91
CA MET A 24 15.23 36.89 -1.02
C MET A 24 15.60 37.52 -2.33
N CYS A 25 14.65 38.09 -3.07
CA CYS A 25 14.87 39.20 -3.95
C CYS A 25 13.86 40.31 -3.66
N CYS A 26 14.33 41.37 -3.07
CA CYS A 26 13.59 42.61 -2.89
C CYS A 26 13.44 43.31 -4.23
N CYS A 27 12.21 43.55 -4.68
CA CYS A 27 11.85 44.66 -5.55
C CYS A 27 10.40 45.08 -5.27
N PRO A 28 10.15 46.36 -4.96
CA PRO A 28 8.82 46.86 -4.72
C PRO A 28 8.18 47.30 -6.03
N PHE A 29 7.19 46.57 -6.52
CA PHE A 29 6.24 47.11 -7.50
C PHE A 29 4.82 46.73 -7.11
N LEU A 30 4.09 47.72 -6.65
CA LEU A 30 2.65 47.69 -6.46
C LEU A 30 1.96 47.46 -7.81
N LEU A 31 1.38 46.27 -7.99
CA LEU A 31 0.26 46.11 -8.90
C LEU A 31 -0.78 45.24 -8.17
N ARG A 32 -1.86 45.91 -7.75
CA ARG A 32 -3.13 45.28 -7.39
C ARG A 32 -3.61 44.48 -8.61
N GLY A 33 -3.27 43.24 -8.67
CA GLY A 33 -3.88 42.24 -9.55
C GLY A 33 -4.88 41.43 -8.72
N ASN A 34 -6.15 41.74 -8.88
CA ASN A 34 -7.26 40.93 -8.38
C ASN A 34 -7.21 39.60 -9.13
N SER A 35 -6.46 38.61 -8.59
CA SER A 35 -6.49 37.25 -9.10
C SER A 35 -7.81 36.60 -8.65
N GLY A 36 -8.88 37.02 -9.29
CA GLY A 36 -10.14 36.30 -9.27
C GLY A 36 -9.85 34.86 -9.71
N ARG A 37 -9.88 33.91 -8.78
CA ARG A 37 -10.06 32.50 -9.12
C ARG A 37 -11.31 32.47 -9.99
N ILE A 38 -11.12 32.16 -11.28
CA ILE A 38 -12.23 31.92 -12.19
C ILE A 38 -12.87 30.62 -11.68
N VAL A 39 -13.87 30.77 -10.83
CA VAL A 39 -14.77 29.70 -10.46
C VAL A 39 -15.64 29.47 -11.69
N HIS A 40 -15.24 28.55 -12.54
CA HIS A 40 -16.11 28.08 -13.61
C HIS A 40 -17.26 27.28 -12.97
N THR A 41 -18.32 27.96 -12.59
CA THR A 41 -19.63 27.38 -12.25
C THR A 41 -20.33 26.92 -13.53
N ARG A 42 -19.73 25.99 -14.26
CA ARG A 42 -20.50 25.22 -15.24
C ARG A 42 -21.00 23.97 -14.51
N ASP A 43 -22.29 23.66 -14.65
CA ASP A 43 -22.88 22.37 -14.29
C ASP A 43 -22.04 21.28 -14.94
N ARG A 44 -21.07 20.75 -14.20
CA ARG A 44 -20.16 19.73 -14.72
C ARG A 44 -20.93 18.42 -14.69
N LYS A 45 -21.31 17.94 -15.86
CA LYS A 45 -21.68 16.52 -15.99
C LYS A 45 -20.56 15.68 -15.36
N PRO A 46 -20.89 14.60 -14.64
CA PRO A 46 -19.86 13.70 -14.13
C PRO A 46 -18.94 13.26 -15.27
N TRP A 47 -17.66 13.16 -14.98
CA TRP A 47 -16.70 12.67 -15.98
C TRP A 47 -17.09 11.26 -16.40
N LYS A 48 -16.79 10.83 -17.65
CA LYS A 48 -17.20 9.52 -18.17
C LYS A 48 -16.79 8.34 -17.28
N TRP A 49 -15.71 8.50 -16.54
CA TRP A 49 -15.19 7.54 -15.56
C TRP A 49 -15.55 7.89 -14.11
N SER A 50 -16.69 8.55 -13.92
CA SER A 50 -17.22 8.85 -12.60
C SER A 50 -18.31 7.88 -12.23
N ARG A 51 -18.34 7.54 -10.94
CA ARG A 51 -19.42 6.80 -10.29
C ARG A 51 -19.78 7.47 -8.98
N GLU A 52 -21.05 7.46 -8.58
CA GLU A 52 -21.43 7.92 -7.25
C GLU A 52 -20.67 7.11 -6.20
N ALA A 53 -20.02 7.79 -5.26
CA ALA A 53 -19.23 7.15 -4.21
C ALA A 53 -20.16 6.47 -3.19
N MET A 54 -19.65 5.42 -2.50
CA MET A 54 -20.46 4.66 -1.56
C MET A 54 -20.45 5.32 -0.17
N HIS A 55 -19.41 5.36 0.52
CA HIS A 55 -19.34 5.74 1.93
C HIS A 55 -19.20 7.26 2.12
N TYR A 56 -20.32 7.98 2.19
CA TYR A 56 -20.34 9.41 2.50
C TYR A 56 -21.64 9.84 3.18
N ILE A 57 -21.63 10.99 3.82
CA ILE A 57 -22.80 11.63 4.41
C ILE A 57 -22.86 13.10 4.02
N SER A 58 -24.08 13.63 3.90
CA SER A 58 -24.30 15.07 3.75
C SER A 58 -24.21 15.74 5.13
N THR A 59 -23.55 16.90 5.18
CA THR A 59 -23.41 17.72 6.38
C THR A 59 -23.76 19.18 6.05
N PRO A 60 -24.02 20.04 7.03
CA PRO A 60 -24.22 21.47 6.78
C PRO A 60 -23.00 22.17 6.13
N ARG A 61 -21.80 21.55 6.23
CA ARG A 61 -20.54 22.09 5.66
C ARG A 61 -20.23 21.59 4.26
N GLY A 62 -20.96 20.60 3.77
CA GLY A 62 -20.70 19.93 2.49
C GLY A 62 -20.89 18.41 2.58
N ILE A 63 -20.14 17.68 1.80
CA ILE A 63 -20.17 16.20 1.82
C ILE A 63 -18.96 15.70 2.60
N LYS A 64 -19.20 14.87 3.61
CA LYS A 64 -18.14 14.18 4.36
C LYS A 64 -17.93 12.77 3.82
N CYS A 65 -16.74 12.51 3.27
CA CYS A 65 -16.32 11.19 2.84
C CYS A 65 -16.03 10.30 4.05
N ARG A 66 -16.45 9.03 4.01
CA ARG A 66 -16.30 8.06 5.12
C ARG A 66 -15.54 6.80 4.68
N THR A 67 -14.85 6.85 3.55
CA THR A 67 -14.11 5.68 3.04
C THR A 67 -12.84 5.42 3.85
N CYS A 68 -12.14 6.47 4.29
CA CYS A 68 -10.89 6.35 5.04
C CYS A 68 -10.83 7.32 6.22
N PRO A 69 -9.87 7.16 7.16
CA PRO A 69 -9.76 7.99 8.36
C PRO A 69 -9.43 9.48 8.14
N ASN A 70 -9.15 9.92 6.90
CA ASN A 70 -9.05 11.34 6.60
C ASN A 70 -10.42 12.04 6.71
N GLU A 71 -11.51 11.32 6.45
CA GLU A 71 -12.88 11.81 6.58
C GLU A 71 -13.08 13.22 6.00
N CYS A 72 -12.54 13.45 4.80
CA CYS A 72 -12.50 14.76 4.15
C CYS A 72 -13.88 15.41 4.06
N ASP A 73 -14.01 16.65 4.52
CA ASP A 73 -15.16 17.52 4.23
C ASP A 73 -14.93 18.17 2.86
N ILE A 74 -15.68 17.73 1.84
CA ILE A 74 -15.47 18.13 0.44
C ILE A 74 -16.60 19.03 0.00
N LYS A 75 -16.28 20.23 -0.48
CA LYS A 75 -17.24 21.19 -1.04
C LYS A 75 -17.29 21.08 -2.57
N LYS A 76 -18.30 21.70 -3.17
CA LYS A 76 -18.42 21.82 -4.63
C LYS A 76 -17.13 22.44 -5.21
N GLY A 77 -16.49 21.75 -6.16
CA GLY A 77 -15.26 22.20 -6.82
C GLY A 77 -13.97 21.83 -6.08
N GLU A 78 -14.05 21.21 -4.91
CA GLU A 78 -12.89 20.66 -4.16
C GLU A 78 -12.77 19.15 -4.41
N ALA A 79 -11.57 18.62 -4.18
CA ALA A 79 -11.30 17.19 -4.17
C ALA A 79 -10.90 16.74 -2.76
N GLY A 80 -11.16 15.47 -2.43
CA GLY A 80 -10.61 14.86 -1.21
C GLY A 80 -9.08 14.71 -1.29
N ASP A 81 -8.43 14.43 -0.16
CA ASP A 81 -6.97 14.26 -0.05
C ASP A 81 -6.44 13.19 -1.01
N CYS A 82 -7.22 12.16 -1.28
CA CYS A 82 -6.90 11.12 -2.25
C CYS A 82 -6.91 11.59 -3.71
N ARG A 83 -7.44 12.78 -4.02
CA ARG A 83 -7.56 13.39 -5.36
C ARG A 83 -8.50 12.64 -6.31
N THR A 84 -9.32 11.72 -5.79
CA THR A 84 -10.21 10.87 -6.60
C THR A 84 -11.68 11.08 -6.28
N LYS A 85 -12.01 11.88 -5.27
CA LYS A 85 -13.40 12.17 -4.86
C LYS A 85 -13.73 13.63 -5.13
N GLU A 86 -14.87 13.88 -5.81
CA GLU A 86 -15.37 15.21 -6.18
C GLU A 86 -16.86 15.31 -5.84
N VAL A 87 -17.34 16.52 -5.50
CA VAL A 87 -18.77 16.80 -5.27
C VAL A 87 -19.38 17.36 -6.55
N VAL A 88 -20.41 16.69 -7.05
CA VAL A 88 -21.24 17.10 -8.19
C VAL A 88 -22.69 17.05 -7.76
N ASP A 89 -23.43 18.16 -7.91
CA ASP A 89 -24.89 18.28 -7.61
C ASP A 89 -25.28 17.73 -6.24
N GLY A 90 -24.49 18.05 -5.21
CA GLY A 90 -24.76 17.65 -3.83
C GLY A 90 -24.47 16.17 -3.51
N LYS A 91 -23.87 15.43 -4.40
CA LYS A 91 -23.46 14.03 -4.22
C LYS A 91 -21.95 13.88 -4.36
N LEU A 92 -21.37 12.89 -3.67
CA LEU A 92 -19.96 12.52 -3.83
C LEU A 92 -19.80 11.54 -4.98
N TYR A 93 -18.85 11.82 -5.85
CA TYR A 93 -18.44 10.93 -6.95
C TYR A 93 -16.98 10.54 -6.82
N THR A 94 -16.66 9.29 -7.11
CA THR A 94 -15.29 8.91 -7.48
C THR A 94 -15.08 9.23 -8.95
N ILE A 95 -13.87 9.72 -9.28
CA ILE A 95 -13.40 9.89 -10.67
C ILE A 95 -12.33 8.85 -11.03
N ALA A 96 -12.17 7.85 -10.19
CA ALA A 96 -11.24 6.73 -10.33
C ALA A 96 -12.02 5.42 -10.54
N TYR A 97 -12.79 5.34 -11.64
CA TYR A 97 -13.65 4.20 -11.92
C TYR A 97 -13.57 3.79 -13.39
N GLY A 98 -13.01 2.61 -13.65
CA GLY A 98 -12.83 2.10 -15.03
C GLY A 98 -11.72 2.81 -15.81
N ASN A 99 -10.82 3.53 -15.14
CA ASN A 99 -9.77 4.33 -15.75
C ASN A 99 -8.40 4.11 -15.10
N PRO A 100 -7.91 2.85 -15.00
CA PRO A 100 -6.58 2.61 -14.46
C PRO A 100 -5.51 3.33 -15.30
N CYS A 101 -4.50 3.88 -14.62
CA CYS A 101 -3.30 4.46 -15.25
C CYS A 101 -2.14 3.46 -15.33
N SER A 102 -2.26 2.32 -14.65
CA SER A 102 -1.30 1.22 -14.70
C SER A 102 -2.03 -0.11 -14.81
N VAL A 103 -1.61 -0.94 -15.78
CA VAL A 103 -2.11 -2.29 -16.02
C VAL A 103 -0.91 -3.16 -16.40
N ASN A 104 -0.60 -4.15 -15.56
CA ASN A 104 0.57 -5.01 -15.78
C ASN A 104 0.27 -6.45 -15.37
N ILE A 105 1.05 -7.39 -15.91
CA ILE A 105 1.08 -8.76 -15.44
C ILE A 105 2.36 -8.94 -14.62
N ASP A 106 2.21 -9.26 -13.35
CA ASP A 106 3.30 -9.42 -12.41
C ASP A 106 3.36 -10.84 -11.85
N PRO A 107 4.49 -11.29 -11.31
CA PRO A 107 4.53 -12.45 -10.43
C PRO A 107 3.87 -12.12 -9.09
N MET A 108 3.27 -13.13 -8.43
CA MET A 108 2.62 -12.97 -7.12
C MET A 108 3.58 -12.44 -6.06
N GLU A 109 4.83 -12.87 -6.08
CA GLU A 109 5.89 -12.44 -5.16
C GLU A 109 6.15 -10.93 -5.19
N LYS A 110 5.82 -10.25 -6.29
CA LYS A 110 5.92 -8.78 -6.40
C LYS A 110 4.81 -8.05 -5.62
N LYS A 111 3.80 -8.77 -5.12
CA LYS A 111 2.74 -8.24 -4.26
C LYS A 111 3.06 -8.38 -2.78
N PRO A 112 4.27 -8.56 -2.39
CA PRO A 112 4.92 -9.35 -1.36
C PRO A 112 3.99 -10.40 -0.74
N LEU A 113 3.50 -11.33 -1.56
CA LEU A 113 2.72 -12.48 -1.13
C LEU A 113 3.54 -13.74 -1.38
N HIS A 114 4.09 -14.31 -0.32
CA HIS A 114 4.95 -15.48 -0.36
C HIS A 114 4.22 -16.79 -0.03
N HIS A 115 3.09 -16.68 0.66
CA HIS A 115 2.29 -17.84 1.07
C HIS A 115 0.89 -17.85 0.42
N PHE A 116 0.69 -17.09 -0.64
CA PHE A 116 -0.56 -17.08 -1.40
C PHE A 116 -0.28 -17.30 -2.89
N HIS A 117 -0.68 -18.48 -3.43
CA HIS A 117 -0.46 -18.90 -4.83
C HIS A 117 0.95 -18.57 -5.35
N PRO A 118 2.04 -18.99 -4.67
CA PRO A 118 3.40 -18.63 -5.05
C PRO A 118 3.77 -19.11 -6.45
N GLY A 119 4.52 -18.28 -7.19
CA GLY A 119 4.94 -18.58 -8.56
C GLY A 119 3.88 -18.35 -9.62
N THR A 120 2.67 -17.90 -9.27
CA THR A 120 1.62 -17.59 -10.24
C THR A 120 1.72 -16.17 -10.79
N ARG A 121 1.04 -15.95 -11.93
CA ARG A 121 0.88 -14.63 -12.55
C ARG A 121 -0.35 -13.92 -11.98
N ILE A 122 -0.29 -12.60 -11.84
CA ILE A 122 -1.40 -11.79 -11.37
C ILE A 122 -1.58 -10.54 -12.24
N LEU A 123 -2.82 -10.26 -12.66
CA LEU A 123 -3.14 -9.00 -13.34
C LEU A 123 -3.20 -7.87 -12.31
N SER A 124 -2.34 -6.87 -12.45
CA SER A 124 -2.20 -5.76 -11.52
C SER A 124 -2.74 -4.48 -12.12
N ILE A 125 -3.64 -3.80 -11.41
CA ILE A 125 -4.21 -2.53 -11.83
C ILE A 125 -4.06 -1.45 -10.75
N ALA A 126 -3.92 -0.20 -11.20
CA ALA A 126 -3.97 0.99 -10.37
C ALA A 126 -4.63 2.16 -11.08
N THR A 127 -5.40 2.96 -10.36
CA THR A 127 -5.75 4.31 -10.79
C THR A 127 -4.77 5.31 -10.19
N ALA A 128 -4.81 6.56 -10.63
CA ALA A 128 -4.12 7.64 -9.94
C ALA A 128 -4.83 7.98 -8.62
N GLY A 129 -4.07 8.53 -7.66
CA GLY A 129 -4.54 8.94 -6.35
C GLY A 129 -4.13 7.99 -5.22
N CYS A 130 -4.06 8.54 -4.01
CA CYS A 130 -3.77 7.80 -2.78
C CYS A 130 -4.27 8.63 -1.59
N ASN A 131 -4.79 7.99 -0.56
CA ASN A 131 -5.27 8.64 0.66
C ASN A 131 -4.16 8.97 1.68
N LEU A 132 -2.90 8.64 1.35
CA LEU A 132 -1.70 9.04 2.08
C LEU A 132 -0.80 9.94 1.22
N ALA A 133 0.17 10.63 1.86
CA ALA A 133 1.13 11.51 1.20
C ALA A 133 2.58 11.18 1.60
N CYS A 134 2.95 9.90 1.50
CA CYS A 134 4.25 9.38 1.92
C CYS A 134 5.40 10.11 1.22
N LEU A 135 6.37 10.61 2.01
CA LEU A 135 7.55 11.30 1.49
C LEU A 135 8.49 10.37 0.68
N ASN A 136 8.42 9.08 0.95
CA ASN A 136 9.21 8.00 0.34
C ASN A 136 8.46 7.22 -0.73
N CYS A 137 7.37 7.75 -1.29
CA CYS A 137 6.50 7.01 -2.20
C CYS A 137 7.23 6.58 -3.48
N GLN A 138 7.27 5.27 -3.76
CA GLN A 138 7.86 4.72 -4.98
C GLN A 138 7.00 5.01 -6.23
N ASN A 139 5.69 5.06 -6.04
CA ASN A 139 4.72 5.26 -7.12
C ASN A 139 4.14 6.69 -7.11
N TRP A 140 4.94 7.69 -6.67
CA TRP A 140 4.49 9.07 -6.51
C TRP A 140 3.93 9.69 -7.80
N GLU A 141 4.42 9.26 -8.96
CA GLU A 141 4.00 9.76 -10.27
C GLU A 141 2.52 9.48 -10.56
N ILE A 142 1.95 8.45 -9.96
CA ILE A 142 0.52 8.14 -10.05
C ILE A 142 -0.21 8.39 -8.74
N SER A 143 0.37 8.03 -7.58
CA SER A 143 -0.31 8.11 -6.29
C SER A 143 -0.52 9.55 -5.80
N GLN A 144 0.35 10.50 -6.20
CA GLN A 144 0.27 11.91 -5.81
C GLN A 144 -0.37 12.80 -6.89
N ARG A 145 -1.12 12.20 -7.81
CA ARG A 145 -1.86 12.88 -8.89
C ARG A 145 -3.34 12.52 -8.87
N SER A 146 -4.14 13.38 -9.49
CA SER A 146 -5.54 13.07 -9.82
C SER A 146 -5.62 12.19 -11.09
N PRO A 147 -6.66 11.37 -11.25
CA PRO A 147 -6.93 10.68 -12.50
C PRO A 147 -7.05 11.60 -13.72
N ARG A 148 -7.33 12.89 -13.51
CA ARG A 148 -7.37 13.91 -14.59
C ARG A 148 -5.98 14.32 -15.08
N GLU A 149 -4.94 14.01 -14.31
CA GLU A 149 -3.54 14.39 -14.58
C GLU A 149 -2.70 13.23 -15.10
N THR A 150 -3.32 12.06 -15.29
CA THR A 150 -2.63 10.85 -15.75
C THR A 150 -3.20 10.37 -17.08
N ARG A 151 -2.40 9.59 -17.81
CA ARG A 151 -2.87 8.85 -18.97
C ARG A 151 -3.56 7.59 -18.50
N ASN A 152 -4.83 7.43 -18.85
CA ASN A 152 -5.67 6.34 -18.36
C ASN A 152 -6.12 5.43 -19.50
N PHE A 153 -6.26 4.14 -19.18
CA PHE A 153 -6.92 3.17 -20.03
C PHE A 153 -8.44 3.24 -19.80
N ASP A 154 -9.24 2.91 -20.82
CA ASP A 154 -10.68 2.70 -20.67
C ASP A 154 -10.92 1.22 -20.37
N LEU A 155 -11.03 0.87 -19.08
CA LEU A 155 -11.04 -0.53 -18.63
C LEU A 155 -12.07 -0.70 -17.50
N MET A 156 -13.35 -0.82 -17.87
CA MET A 156 -14.45 -1.07 -16.92
C MET A 156 -14.31 -2.42 -16.21
N PRO A 157 -14.93 -2.64 -15.04
CA PRO A 157 -14.75 -3.84 -14.22
C PRO A 157 -14.83 -5.17 -14.98
N ALA A 158 -15.83 -5.37 -15.81
CA ALA A 158 -15.98 -6.59 -16.61
C ALA A 158 -14.79 -6.82 -17.57
N ARG A 159 -14.25 -5.73 -18.14
CA ARG A 159 -13.10 -5.81 -19.05
C ARG A 159 -11.79 -6.15 -18.32
N VAL A 160 -11.66 -5.78 -17.03
CA VAL A 160 -10.53 -6.23 -16.19
C VAL A 160 -10.58 -7.75 -16.03
N VAL A 161 -11.74 -8.29 -15.71
CA VAL A 161 -11.93 -9.74 -15.53
C VAL A 161 -11.67 -10.49 -16.84
N GLU A 162 -12.22 -10.03 -17.96
CA GLU A 162 -11.96 -10.59 -19.28
C GLU A 162 -10.46 -10.59 -19.62
N LEU A 163 -9.76 -9.49 -19.29
CA LEU A 163 -8.31 -9.38 -19.53
C LEU A 163 -7.54 -10.38 -18.67
N ALA A 164 -7.88 -10.52 -17.37
CA ALA A 164 -7.24 -11.49 -16.50
C ALA A 164 -7.38 -12.93 -17.02
N ILE A 165 -8.58 -13.31 -17.45
CA ILE A 165 -8.85 -14.64 -18.05
C ILE A 165 -8.04 -14.82 -19.33
N LYS A 166 -8.08 -13.85 -20.24
CA LYS A 166 -7.35 -13.87 -21.52
C LYS A 166 -5.84 -14.06 -21.33
N GLU A 167 -5.28 -13.40 -20.33
CA GLU A 167 -3.86 -13.42 -20.02
C GLU A 167 -3.46 -14.60 -19.09
N ASN A 168 -4.38 -15.51 -18.79
CA ASN A 168 -4.17 -16.65 -17.89
C ASN A 168 -3.65 -16.23 -16.51
N CYS A 169 -4.21 -15.16 -15.96
CA CYS A 169 -3.94 -14.70 -14.60
C CYS A 169 -5.02 -15.23 -13.68
N PRO A 170 -4.73 -16.16 -12.75
CA PRO A 170 -5.72 -16.68 -11.79
C PRO A 170 -6.15 -15.66 -10.75
N SER A 171 -5.46 -14.53 -10.69
CA SER A 171 -5.71 -13.50 -9.69
C SER A 171 -5.63 -12.09 -10.26
N ILE A 172 -6.34 -11.15 -9.61
CA ILE A 172 -6.28 -9.71 -9.89
C ILE A 172 -5.76 -8.98 -8.65
N ALA A 173 -4.76 -8.10 -8.81
CA ALA A 173 -4.24 -7.24 -7.74
C ALA A 173 -4.63 -5.78 -7.96
N TYR A 174 -5.17 -5.18 -6.91
CA TYR A 174 -5.43 -3.75 -6.77
C TYR A 174 -4.26 -3.15 -5.98
N THR A 175 -3.36 -2.41 -6.65
CA THR A 175 -2.00 -2.15 -6.14
C THR A 175 -1.37 -0.87 -6.68
N TYR A 176 -0.08 -0.65 -6.47
CA TYR A 176 0.82 0.44 -6.87
C TYR A 176 0.46 1.78 -6.23
N SER A 177 -0.70 2.38 -6.53
CA SER A 177 -1.35 3.37 -5.67
C SER A 177 -2.18 2.65 -4.60
N ASP A 178 -2.85 3.39 -3.72
CA ASP A 178 -3.66 2.72 -2.70
C ASP A 178 -5.08 2.42 -3.23
N PRO A 179 -5.56 1.16 -3.18
CA PRO A 179 -6.89 0.78 -3.65
C PRO A 179 -8.04 1.48 -2.92
N VAL A 180 -7.82 2.03 -1.72
CA VAL A 180 -8.79 2.86 -1.01
C VAL A 180 -9.18 4.11 -1.80
N ALA A 181 -8.24 4.64 -2.61
CA ALA A 181 -8.51 5.80 -3.46
C ALA A 181 -9.45 5.47 -4.64
N PHE A 182 -9.49 4.22 -5.08
CA PHE A 182 -10.40 3.72 -6.13
C PHE A 182 -11.32 2.61 -5.63
N TYR A 183 -11.83 2.81 -4.44
CA TYR A 183 -12.60 1.86 -3.64
C TYR A 183 -13.73 1.19 -4.41
N GLU A 184 -14.60 1.96 -5.06
CA GLU A 184 -15.77 1.47 -5.78
C GLU A 184 -15.37 0.62 -7.00
N TYR A 185 -14.29 1.00 -7.68
CA TYR A 185 -13.76 0.25 -8.80
C TYR A 185 -13.15 -1.08 -8.36
N THR A 186 -12.43 -1.08 -7.24
CA THR A 186 -11.91 -2.30 -6.59
C THR A 186 -13.06 -3.23 -6.22
N LEU A 187 -14.07 -2.74 -5.49
CA LEU A 187 -15.19 -3.55 -5.00
C LEU A 187 -15.97 -4.22 -6.14
N ASP A 188 -16.34 -3.46 -7.17
CA ASP A 188 -17.12 -3.99 -8.29
C ASP A 188 -16.29 -4.98 -9.14
N THR A 189 -15.02 -4.67 -9.39
CA THR A 189 -14.14 -5.56 -10.14
C THR A 189 -13.91 -6.86 -9.36
N SER A 190 -13.68 -6.78 -8.05
CA SER A 190 -13.49 -7.96 -7.19
C SER A 190 -14.76 -8.83 -7.14
N THR A 191 -15.93 -8.21 -7.13
CA THR A 191 -17.20 -8.94 -7.15
C THR A 191 -17.35 -9.75 -8.43
N LEU A 192 -17.06 -9.17 -9.59
CA LEU A 192 -17.11 -9.86 -10.87
C LEU A 192 -16.00 -10.91 -11.02
N ALA A 193 -14.79 -10.60 -10.54
CA ALA A 193 -13.67 -11.53 -10.56
C ALA A 193 -13.98 -12.80 -9.76
N ARG A 194 -14.53 -12.66 -8.56
CA ARG A 194 -14.95 -13.79 -7.70
C ARG A 194 -16.04 -14.65 -8.39
N GLN A 195 -17.01 -14.03 -9.06
CA GLN A 195 -18.02 -14.74 -9.84
C GLN A 195 -17.42 -15.54 -11.01
N ALA A 196 -16.30 -15.06 -11.55
CA ALA A 196 -15.54 -15.72 -12.61
C ALA A 196 -14.51 -16.74 -12.08
N GLY A 197 -14.43 -16.99 -10.77
CA GLY A 197 -13.48 -17.92 -10.15
C GLY A 197 -12.04 -17.39 -10.04
N LEU A 198 -11.83 -16.08 -10.14
CA LEU A 198 -10.52 -15.45 -9.95
C LEU A 198 -10.36 -14.97 -8.52
N SER A 199 -9.14 -15.09 -7.98
CA SER A 199 -8.80 -14.54 -6.67
C SER A 199 -8.52 -13.04 -6.72
N ASN A 200 -8.86 -12.33 -5.65
CA ASN A 200 -8.70 -10.88 -5.51
C ASN A 200 -7.67 -10.54 -4.44
N VAL A 201 -6.71 -9.71 -4.78
CA VAL A 201 -5.61 -9.32 -3.91
C VAL A 201 -5.56 -7.81 -3.77
N ILE A 202 -5.46 -7.29 -2.55
CA ILE A 202 -5.12 -5.89 -2.30
C ILE A 202 -3.69 -5.74 -1.78
N VAL A 203 -2.99 -4.71 -2.27
CA VAL A 203 -1.75 -4.21 -1.68
C VAL A 203 -2.00 -2.77 -1.26
N SER A 204 -2.09 -2.53 0.05
CA SER A 204 -2.61 -1.30 0.62
C SER A 204 -1.83 -0.86 1.84
N ALA A 205 -1.90 0.43 2.15
CA ALA A 205 -1.45 0.96 3.43
C ALA A 205 -2.40 0.60 4.60
N GLY A 206 -3.54 -0.03 4.33
CA GLY A 206 -4.52 -0.39 5.35
C GLY A 206 -5.18 0.81 6.03
N PHE A 207 -5.08 2.00 5.46
CA PHE A 207 -5.66 3.23 6.02
C PHE A 207 -7.09 3.43 5.51
N ILE A 208 -8.00 2.59 6.01
CA ILE A 208 -9.40 2.46 5.59
C ILE A 208 -10.32 2.42 6.83
N ASN A 209 -11.54 2.91 6.70
CA ASN A 209 -12.53 2.84 7.79
C ASN A 209 -13.14 1.43 7.92
N PRO A 210 -13.66 1.05 9.11
CA PRO A 210 -14.12 -0.32 9.37
C PRO A 210 -15.21 -0.82 8.41
N GLN A 211 -16.23 -0.02 8.12
CA GLN A 211 -17.33 -0.49 7.26
C GLN A 211 -16.90 -0.73 5.81
N PRO A 212 -16.19 0.21 5.13
CA PRO A 212 -15.62 -0.05 3.81
C PRO A 212 -14.70 -1.29 3.78
N LEU A 213 -13.91 -1.51 4.83
CA LEU A 213 -13.05 -2.68 4.93
C LEU A 213 -13.86 -3.99 5.00
N LYS A 214 -14.89 -4.04 5.83
CA LYS A 214 -15.77 -5.23 5.94
C LYS A 214 -16.49 -5.54 4.63
N ASP A 215 -16.86 -4.52 3.86
CA ASP A 215 -17.45 -4.75 2.54
C ASP A 215 -16.42 -5.36 1.57
N TRP A 216 -15.16 -4.96 1.65
CA TRP A 216 -14.08 -5.59 0.87
C TRP A 216 -13.79 -7.02 1.32
N CYS A 217 -13.79 -7.32 2.61
CA CYS A 217 -13.51 -8.67 3.14
C CYS A 217 -14.44 -9.75 2.55
N ARG A 218 -15.61 -9.36 2.05
CA ARG A 218 -16.54 -10.28 1.39
C ARG A 218 -16.08 -10.75 0.01
N VAL A 219 -15.17 -10.02 -0.62
CA VAL A 219 -14.77 -10.23 -2.04
C VAL A 219 -13.26 -10.29 -2.24
N ILE A 220 -12.46 -9.94 -1.24
CA ILE A 220 -10.99 -10.01 -1.27
C ILE A 220 -10.53 -11.31 -0.61
N ASP A 221 -9.62 -12.02 -1.27
CA ASP A 221 -9.09 -13.32 -0.82
C ASP A 221 -7.77 -13.16 -0.07
N ALA A 222 -6.92 -12.20 -0.49
CA ALA A 222 -5.64 -11.93 0.17
C ALA A 222 -5.31 -10.44 0.21
N ALA A 223 -4.54 -10.05 1.22
CA ALA A 223 -4.04 -8.70 1.41
C ALA A 223 -2.55 -8.70 1.78
N ASN A 224 -1.77 -7.80 1.17
CA ASN A 224 -0.51 -7.37 1.74
C ASN A 224 -0.72 -5.95 2.28
N ILE A 225 -0.52 -5.78 3.58
CA ILE A 225 -0.71 -4.50 4.27
C ILE A 225 0.63 -3.89 4.66
N ASP A 226 0.87 -2.67 4.23
CA ASP A 226 2.03 -1.88 4.61
C ASP A 226 1.87 -1.31 6.03
N LEU A 227 2.38 -2.01 7.04
CA LEU A 227 2.58 -1.44 8.38
C LEU A 227 3.85 -0.59 8.36
N LYS A 228 3.69 0.68 7.97
CA LYS A 228 4.81 1.57 7.58
C LYS A 228 5.70 1.98 8.75
N SER A 229 5.17 1.98 9.97
CA SER A 229 5.88 2.31 11.21
C SER A 229 5.09 1.78 12.40
N PHE A 230 5.70 1.77 13.58
CA PHE A 230 4.99 1.52 14.86
C PHE A 230 5.07 2.75 15.77
N SER A 231 4.96 3.95 15.18
CA SER A 231 4.99 5.25 15.83
C SER A 231 4.01 6.20 15.15
N ASP A 232 3.09 6.81 15.92
CA ASP A 232 2.14 7.80 15.41
C ASP A 232 2.84 9.03 14.84
N ASP A 233 3.90 9.51 15.48
CA ASP A 233 4.70 10.65 15.02
C ASP A 233 5.30 10.36 13.63
N THR A 234 5.83 9.14 13.44
CA THR A 234 6.38 8.73 12.15
C THR A 234 5.28 8.61 11.09
N TYR A 235 4.11 8.04 11.44
CA TYR A 235 2.96 8.00 10.53
C TYR A 235 2.52 9.39 10.12
N ALA A 236 2.40 10.33 11.07
CA ALA A 236 1.99 11.70 10.77
C ALA A 236 3.01 12.42 9.87
N MET A 237 4.30 12.32 10.18
CA MET A 237 5.34 13.07 9.49
C MET A 237 5.78 12.45 8.15
N LEU A 238 5.90 11.11 8.09
CA LEU A 238 6.41 10.40 6.91
C LEU A 238 5.29 10.09 5.91
N ASN A 239 4.09 9.77 6.40
CA ASN A 239 3.02 9.20 5.59
C ASN A 239 1.77 10.09 5.51
N ALA A 240 1.64 11.12 6.35
CA ALA A 240 0.42 11.91 6.56
C ALA A 240 -0.78 11.03 6.95
N GLY A 241 -0.57 10.06 7.84
CA GLY A 241 -1.56 9.10 8.31
C GLY A 241 -1.50 8.91 9.82
N LYS A 242 -2.14 7.84 10.31
CA LYS A 242 -2.21 7.44 11.71
C LYS A 242 -1.96 5.94 11.84
N LEU A 243 -1.33 5.51 12.93
CA LEU A 243 -1.02 4.09 13.18
C LEU A 243 -2.28 3.27 13.49
N GLN A 244 -3.11 3.72 14.45
CA GLN A 244 -4.22 2.92 14.98
C GLN A 244 -5.18 2.38 13.90
N PRO A 245 -5.64 3.16 12.90
CA PRO A 245 -6.50 2.62 11.85
C PRO A 245 -5.88 1.48 11.05
N VAL A 246 -4.55 1.46 10.92
CA VAL A 246 -3.84 0.36 10.22
C VAL A 246 -3.80 -0.88 11.09
N LEU A 247 -3.58 -0.73 12.40
CA LEU A 247 -3.64 -1.85 13.35
C LEU A 247 -5.05 -2.46 13.39
N ASP A 248 -6.09 -1.63 13.41
CA ASP A 248 -7.49 -2.08 13.37
C ASP A 248 -7.79 -2.82 12.04
N THR A 249 -7.20 -2.38 10.94
CA THR A 249 -7.31 -3.07 9.63
C THR A 249 -6.68 -4.47 9.68
N LEU A 250 -5.49 -4.62 10.28
CA LEU A 250 -4.85 -5.93 10.42
C LEU A 250 -5.73 -6.89 11.22
N LEU A 251 -6.28 -6.43 12.35
CA LEU A 251 -7.18 -7.23 13.20
C LEU A 251 -8.43 -7.63 12.42
N THR A 252 -9.08 -6.70 11.74
CA THR A 252 -10.30 -6.96 10.96
C THR A 252 -10.05 -7.97 9.84
N LEU A 253 -8.98 -7.82 9.05
CA LEU A 253 -8.64 -8.76 7.98
C LEU A 253 -8.45 -10.18 8.52
N LYS A 254 -7.80 -10.33 9.68
CA LYS A 254 -7.63 -11.63 10.34
C LYS A 254 -8.96 -12.20 10.82
N GLU A 255 -9.79 -11.39 11.47
CA GLU A 255 -11.12 -11.80 11.97
C GLU A 255 -12.04 -12.24 10.84
N GLU A 256 -12.00 -11.54 9.70
CA GLU A 256 -12.82 -11.85 8.53
C GLU A 256 -12.23 -13.00 7.65
N GLY A 257 -11.08 -13.55 8.03
CA GLY A 257 -10.47 -14.71 7.36
C GLY A 257 -9.81 -14.42 6.02
N VAL A 258 -9.48 -13.17 5.73
CA VAL A 258 -8.69 -12.79 4.54
C VAL A 258 -7.23 -13.21 4.77
N TRP A 259 -6.60 -13.89 3.78
CA TRP A 259 -5.18 -14.19 3.88
C TRP A 259 -4.37 -12.90 3.99
N LEU A 260 -3.50 -12.82 5.00
CA LEU A 260 -2.76 -11.59 5.30
C LEU A 260 -1.24 -11.84 5.30
N GLU A 261 -0.51 -10.98 4.60
CA GLU A 261 0.92 -10.78 4.78
C GLU A 261 1.19 -9.29 5.08
N ILE A 262 2.22 -9.01 5.85
CA ILE A 262 2.51 -7.65 6.34
C ILE A 262 3.85 -7.19 5.79
N THR A 263 3.92 -5.96 5.28
CA THR A 263 5.17 -5.37 4.82
C THR A 263 5.54 -4.16 5.68
N ASN A 264 6.81 -4.12 6.13
CA ASN A 264 7.42 -2.94 6.73
C ASN A 264 8.58 -2.46 5.87
N LEU A 265 8.48 -1.28 5.28
CA LEU A 265 9.57 -0.65 4.58
C LEU A 265 10.50 0.03 5.59
N VAL A 266 11.73 -0.47 5.68
CA VAL A 266 12.73 0.06 6.60
C VAL A 266 13.42 1.26 5.96
N VAL A 267 13.09 2.46 6.43
CA VAL A 267 13.59 3.74 5.89
C VAL A 267 14.63 4.33 6.86
N PRO A 268 15.88 4.58 6.42
CA PRO A 268 16.91 5.15 7.29
C PRO A 268 16.48 6.42 7.99
N SER A 269 16.77 6.52 9.28
CA SER A 269 16.42 7.64 10.18
C SER A 269 14.92 7.84 10.43
N TRP A 270 14.04 7.00 9.86
CA TRP A 270 12.60 7.08 10.04
C TRP A 270 12.01 5.82 10.69
N THR A 271 12.31 4.66 10.15
CA THR A 271 11.72 3.38 10.56
C THR A 271 12.76 2.28 10.80
N ASP A 272 14.04 2.65 10.88
CA ASP A 272 15.17 1.76 11.17
C ASP A 272 15.56 1.68 12.66
N ASP A 273 14.68 2.17 13.54
CA ASP A 273 14.85 2.02 15.00
C ASP A 273 14.49 0.59 15.43
N MET A 274 15.51 -0.15 15.88
CA MET A 274 15.38 -1.55 16.31
C MET A 274 14.48 -1.72 17.55
N LYS A 275 14.35 -0.70 18.41
CA LYS A 275 13.42 -0.73 19.53
C LYS A 275 11.97 -0.67 19.03
N MET A 276 11.68 0.26 18.12
CA MET A 276 10.37 0.37 17.49
C MET A 276 9.99 -0.92 16.74
N ILE A 277 10.94 -1.51 15.99
CA ILE A 277 10.72 -2.79 15.28
C ILE A 277 10.40 -3.91 16.27
N ARG A 278 11.09 -3.97 17.40
CA ARG A 278 10.82 -4.94 18.47
C ARG A 278 9.42 -4.77 19.06
N GLU A 279 9.00 -3.54 19.33
CA GLU A 279 7.67 -3.24 19.85
C GLU A 279 6.58 -3.63 18.85
N MET A 280 6.79 -3.36 17.56
CA MET A 280 5.92 -3.80 16.46
C MET A 280 5.77 -5.33 16.44
N CYS A 281 6.89 -6.07 16.46
CA CYS A 281 6.85 -7.53 16.42
C CYS A 281 6.17 -8.12 17.67
N ARG A 282 6.42 -7.57 18.85
CA ARG A 282 5.70 -7.97 20.08
C ARG A 282 4.20 -7.77 19.98
N TRP A 283 3.78 -6.63 19.42
CA TRP A 283 2.37 -6.36 19.19
C TRP A 283 1.76 -7.38 18.22
N LEU A 284 2.46 -7.66 17.11
CA LEU A 284 2.02 -8.65 16.13
C LEU A 284 1.84 -10.04 16.78
N VAL A 285 2.85 -10.53 17.50
CA VAL A 285 2.80 -11.85 18.16
C VAL A 285 1.69 -11.88 19.21
N LYS A 286 1.58 -10.84 20.05
CA LYS A 286 0.54 -10.73 21.09
C LYS A 286 -0.88 -10.78 20.51
N ASN A 287 -1.09 -10.26 19.30
CA ASN A 287 -2.38 -10.24 18.62
C ASN A 287 -2.57 -11.47 17.68
N GLY A 288 -1.70 -12.49 17.82
CA GLY A 288 -1.82 -13.77 17.12
C GLY A 288 -1.41 -13.73 15.65
N PHE A 289 -0.49 -12.83 15.27
CA PHE A 289 0.09 -12.77 13.92
C PHE A 289 1.43 -13.53 13.83
N ALA A 290 1.79 -14.40 14.78
CA ALA A 290 3.05 -15.15 14.77
C ALA A 290 3.27 -15.93 13.47
N ASP A 291 2.20 -16.49 12.90
CA ASP A 291 2.21 -17.24 11.64
C ASP A 291 1.98 -16.38 10.38
N THR A 292 1.72 -15.08 10.55
CA THR A 292 1.53 -14.16 9.42
C THR A 292 2.88 -13.78 8.85
N PRO A 293 3.13 -13.95 7.53
CA PRO A 293 4.38 -13.56 6.91
C PRO A 293 4.65 -12.06 7.06
N LEU A 294 5.84 -11.72 7.57
CA LEU A 294 6.33 -10.37 7.73
C LEU A 294 7.49 -10.09 6.77
N HIS A 295 7.39 -9.04 5.96
CA HIS A 295 8.37 -8.65 4.98
C HIS A 295 9.06 -7.34 5.39
N PHE A 296 10.36 -7.38 5.70
CA PHE A 296 11.17 -6.18 5.81
C PHE A 296 11.73 -5.81 4.45
N SER A 297 11.22 -4.73 3.86
CA SER A 297 11.64 -4.28 2.54
C SER A 297 12.71 -3.20 2.61
N ARG A 298 13.72 -3.30 1.74
CA ARG A 298 14.77 -2.31 1.59
C ARG A 298 14.24 -1.04 0.95
N PHE A 299 14.44 0.11 1.62
CA PHE A 299 14.19 1.41 1.03
C PHE A 299 15.20 1.72 -0.08
N GLN A 300 14.71 2.29 -1.17
CA GLN A 300 15.50 2.92 -2.22
C GLN A 300 15.16 4.42 -2.29
N PRO A 301 16.16 5.31 -2.48
CA PRO A 301 15.93 6.75 -2.56
C PRO A 301 14.94 7.11 -3.65
N MET A 302 13.85 7.80 -3.27
CA MET A 302 12.82 8.21 -4.22
C MET A 302 11.99 9.40 -3.71
N TYR A 303 11.34 10.09 -4.63
CA TYR A 303 10.43 11.20 -4.40
C TYR A 303 11.05 12.30 -3.53
N LYS A 304 10.47 12.58 -2.34
CA LYS A 304 10.98 13.62 -1.42
C LYS A 304 12.14 13.14 -0.55
N LEU A 305 12.39 11.84 -0.49
CA LEU A 305 13.53 11.23 0.22
C LEU A 305 14.61 10.72 -0.72
N ASN A 306 14.79 11.36 -1.87
CA ASN A 306 15.76 10.97 -2.90
C ASN A 306 17.24 11.25 -2.54
N ARG A 307 17.49 11.90 -1.40
CA ARG A 307 18.84 12.18 -0.88
C ARG A 307 19.27 11.25 0.25
N LEU A 308 18.37 10.41 0.76
CA LEU A 308 18.74 9.39 1.75
C LEU A 308 19.46 8.24 1.07
N ALA A 309 20.43 7.64 1.76
CA ALA A 309 21.05 6.39 1.29
C ALA A 309 20.02 5.24 1.34
N PRO A 310 20.16 4.22 0.47
CA PRO A 310 19.38 2.99 0.60
C PRO A 310 19.64 2.33 1.96
N THR A 311 18.64 1.61 2.49
CA THR A 311 18.81 0.87 3.75
C THR A 311 19.98 -0.13 3.63
N PRO A 312 20.96 -0.12 4.55
CA PRO A 312 21.97 -1.16 4.60
C PRO A 312 21.33 -2.54 4.81
N VAL A 313 21.83 -3.56 4.12
CA VAL A 313 21.30 -4.94 4.23
C VAL A 313 21.39 -5.45 5.67
N SER A 314 22.49 -5.12 6.39
CA SER A 314 22.70 -5.49 7.79
C SER A 314 21.59 -4.97 8.73
N ILE A 315 20.95 -3.85 8.42
CA ILE A 315 19.80 -3.32 9.17
C ILE A 315 18.57 -4.21 8.95
N LEU A 316 18.35 -4.69 7.73
CA LEU A 316 17.27 -5.64 7.43
C LEU A 316 17.50 -6.99 8.12
N ASP A 317 18.75 -7.46 8.15
CA ASP A 317 19.13 -8.69 8.88
C ASP A 317 18.88 -8.56 10.39
N GLN A 318 19.19 -7.40 10.98
CA GLN A 318 18.91 -7.12 12.38
C GLN A 318 17.39 -7.07 12.64
N ALA A 319 16.63 -6.40 11.78
CA ALA A 319 15.17 -6.34 11.90
C ALA A 319 14.55 -7.75 11.81
N ARG A 320 15.00 -8.55 10.84
CA ARG A 320 14.59 -9.96 10.69
C ARG A 320 14.91 -10.78 11.94
N LYS A 321 16.14 -10.68 12.45
CA LYS A 321 16.55 -11.39 13.66
C LYS A 321 15.65 -11.03 14.83
N ILE A 322 15.38 -9.74 15.05
CA ILE A 322 14.48 -9.27 16.11
C ILE A 322 13.09 -9.89 15.97
N ALA A 323 12.52 -9.90 14.76
CA ALA A 323 11.20 -10.45 14.55
C ALA A 323 11.13 -11.96 14.86
N LEU A 324 12.15 -12.73 14.46
CA LEU A 324 12.27 -14.15 14.82
C LEU A 324 12.44 -14.36 16.32
N ASP A 325 13.29 -13.56 16.98
CA ASP A 325 13.52 -13.61 18.43
C ASP A 325 12.25 -13.26 19.24
N GLU A 326 11.37 -12.42 18.71
CA GLU A 326 10.08 -12.06 19.33
C GLU A 326 8.96 -13.10 19.02
N GLY A 327 9.22 -14.11 18.19
CA GLY A 327 8.31 -15.23 17.94
C GLY A 327 7.53 -15.15 16.63
N MET A 328 7.93 -14.32 15.67
CA MET A 328 7.43 -14.41 14.30
C MET A 328 8.03 -15.63 13.59
N HIS A 329 7.20 -16.46 12.94
CA HIS A 329 7.68 -17.69 12.30
C HIS A 329 8.17 -17.51 10.87
N PHE A 330 7.59 -16.56 10.11
CA PHE A 330 7.88 -16.33 8.71
C PHE A 330 8.30 -14.88 8.49
N VAL A 331 9.61 -14.64 8.34
CA VAL A 331 10.17 -13.30 8.20
C VAL A 331 11.07 -13.22 6.98
N TYR A 332 10.71 -12.34 6.05
CA TYR A 332 11.36 -12.18 4.75
C TYR A 332 12.10 -10.86 4.62
N VAL A 333 13.09 -10.82 3.72
CA VAL A 333 13.80 -9.59 3.33
C VAL A 333 13.50 -9.30 1.86
N GLY A 334 12.82 -8.19 1.60
CA GLY A 334 12.42 -7.73 0.27
C GLY A 334 13.35 -6.67 -0.31
N ASN A 335 13.28 -6.48 -1.63
CA ASN A 335 14.09 -5.50 -2.39
C ASN A 335 15.61 -5.68 -2.27
N VAL A 336 16.08 -6.90 -1.97
CA VAL A 336 17.48 -7.29 -1.96
C VAL A 336 17.64 -8.54 -2.84
N PRO A 337 18.02 -8.41 -4.11
CA PRO A 337 18.16 -9.55 -5.01
C PRO A 337 19.13 -10.60 -4.47
N GLY A 338 18.70 -11.87 -4.48
CA GLY A 338 19.54 -13.00 -4.03
C GLY A 338 19.71 -13.15 -2.51
N HIS A 339 18.97 -12.38 -1.70
CA HIS A 339 19.01 -12.52 -0.26
C HIS A 339 18.43 -13.88 0.19
N PRO A 340 19.11 -14.64 1.07
CA PRO A 340 18.66 -15.99 1.48
C PRO A 340 17.33 -15.97 2.24
N ALA A 341 16.99 -14.88 2.90
CA ALA A 341 15.70 -14.72 3.60
C ALA A 341 14.51 -14.45 2.65
N GLN A 342 14.62 -14.69 1.36
CA GLN A 342 13.48 -14.79 0.43
C GLN A 342 12.89 -16.20 0.41
N ASP A 343 13.65 -17.20 0.82
CA ASP A 343 13.21 -18.58 0.91
C ASP A 343 12.30 -18.81 2.12
N THR A 344 11.33 -19.72 1.99
CA THR A 344 10.48 -20.16 3.11
C THR A 344 11.12 -21.34 3.80
N LEU A 345 11.40 -21.20 5.09
CA LEU A 345 11.94 -22.26 5.93
C LEU A 345 10.84 -22.87 6.80
N CYS A 346 10.95 -24.16 7.09
CA CYS A 346 10.08 -24.82 8.06
C CYS A 346 10.39 -24.29 9.47
N PRO A 347 9.40 -23.75 10.22
CA PRO A 347 9.67 -23.21 11.56
C PRO A 347 10.02 -24.30 12.58
N ASN A 348 9.68 -25.56 12.31
CA ASN A 348 10.00 -26.69 13.20
C ASN A 348 11.36 -27.31 12.92
N CYS A 349 11.72 -27.61 11.66
CA CYS A 349 12.94 -28.37 11.34
C CYS A 349 13.99 -27.57 10.56
N GLY A 350 13.74 -26.29 10.25
CA GLY A 350 14.67 -25.39 9.57
C GLY A 350 14.92 -25.68 8.08
N LYS A 351 14.33 -26.76 7.51
CA LYS A 351 14.55 -27.11 6.10
C LYS A 351 13.85 -26.10 5.16
N THR A 352 14.48 -25.83 4.02
CA THR A 352 13.93 -24.95 2.99
C THR A 352 12.76 -25.62 2.29
N LEU A 353 11.58 -25.03 2.40
CA LEU A 353 10.33 -25.53 1.83
C LEU A 353 10.05 -24.94 0.45
N VAL A 354 10.30 -23.62 0.30
CA VAL A 354 10.11 -22.88 -0.93
C VAL A 354 11.39 -22.10 -1.23
N VAL A 355 11.93 -22.30 -2.41
CA VAL A 355 13.12 -21.61 -2.92
C VAL A 355 12.71 -20.53 -3.88
N ARG A 356 13.25 -19.31 -3.71
CA ARG A 356 12.99 -18.16 -4.60
C ARG A 356 14.29 -17.63 -5.19
N LYS A 357 14.37 -17.69 -6.53
CA LYS A 357 15.49 -17.09 -7.31
C LYS A 357 14.92 -15.98 -8.19
N GLY A 358 14.96 -14.73 -7.70
CA GLY A 358 14.17 -13.66 -8.26
C GLY A 358 12.67 -13.98 -8.12
N TYR A 359 11.97 -14.08 -9.26
CA TYR A 359 10.55 -14.45 -9.29
C TYR A 359 10.29 -15.91 -9.70
N GLN A 360 11.35 -16.70 -9.86
CA GLN A 360 11.20 -18.14 -10.07
C GLN A 360 11.03 -18.83 -8.70
N VAL A 361 9.98 -19.64 -8.60
CA VAL A 361 9.60 -20.32 -7.35
C VAL A 361 9.63 -21.82 -7.57
N SER A 362 10.19 -22.55 -6.61
CA SER A 362 10.10 -24.00 -6.52
C SER A 362 9.80 -24.44 -5.09
N MET A 363 9.03 -25.51 -4.94
CA MET A 363 8.55 -26.01 -3.64
C MET A 363 9.01 -27.46 -3.39
N PRO A 364 10.33 -27.69 -3.22
CA PRO A 364 10.87 -29.04 -3.16
C PRO A 364 10.40 -29.86 -1.95
N LEU A 365 10.18 -29.19 -0.81
CA LEU A 365 9.80 -29.82 0.44
C LEU A 365 8.46 -29.34 1.03
N LEU A 366 7.68 -28.60 0.26
CA LEU A 366 6.30 -28.26 0.62
C LEU A 366 5.32 -29.12 -0.17
N LYS A 367 4.52 -29.92 0.50
CA LYS A 367 3.53 -30.81 -0.11
C LYS A 367 2.21 -30.73 0.64
N ASN A 368 1.13 -30.41 -0.08
CA ASN A 368 -0.22 -30.28 0.49
C ASN A 368 -0.24 -29.39 1.75
N GLY A 369 0.43 -28.23 1.69
CA GLY A 369 0.52 -27.29 2.79
C GLY A 369 1.32 -27.77 4.01
N LYS A 370 2.16 -28.80 3.88
CA LYS A 370 2.96 -29.36 4.97
C LYS A 370 4.42 -29.55 4.57
N CYS A 371 5.31 -29.46 5.57
CA CYS A 371 6.71 -29.83 5.41
C CYS A 371 6.84 -31.34 5.14
N ALA A 372 7.38 -31.71 4.00
CA ALA A 372 7.57 -33.11 3.61
C ALA A 372 8.57 -33.87 4.50
N SER A 373 9.40 -33.15 5.30
CA SER A 373 10.39 -33.75 6.17
C SER A 373 9.91 -34.04 7.59
N CYS A 374 9.06 -33.17 8.17
CA CYS A 374 8.64 -33.30 9.56
C CYS A 374 7.11 -33.24 9.77
N GLY A 375 6.34 -33.06 8.70
CA GLY A 375 4.89 -33.01 8.76
C GLY A 375 4.30 -31.69 9.27
N GLN A 376 5.12 -30.70 9.65
CA GLN A 376 4.65 -29.41 10.17
C GLN A 376 3.71 -28.75 9.16
N PRO A 377 2.46 -28.40 9.54
CA PRO A 377 1.59 -27.56 8.72
C PRO A 377 2.20 -26.19 8.49
N ILE A 378 2.11 -25.69 7.27
CA ILE A 378 2.62 -24.38 6.88
C ILE A 378 1.44 -23.53 6.44
N PRO A 379 1.09 -22.48 7.18
CA PRO A 379 0.01 -21.57 6.82
C PRO A 379 0.21 -20.96 5.44
N GLY A 380 -0.85 -20.94 4.62
CA GLY A 380 -0.78 -20.40 3.26
C GLY A 380 -1.83 -21.00 2.33
N VAL A 381 -1.92 -20.46 1.12
CA VAL A 381 -2.68 -20.98 -0.02
C VAL A 381 -1.66 -21.43 -1.06
N TRP A 382 -1.50 -22.75 -1.24
CA TRP A 382 -0.34 -23.36 -1.90
C TRP A 382 -0.66 -24.06 -3.24
N ASP A 383 -1.88 -24.02 -3.69
CA ASP A 383 -2.44 -24.59 -4.91
C ASP A 383 -2.50 -23.63 -6.09
#